data_9ea9925655d205c29cffb258c3007f72
#
_entry.id   9ea9925655d205c29cffb258c3007f72
#
_cell.length_a   1.000
_cell.length_b   1.000
_cell.length_c   1.000
_cell.angle_alpha   90.00
_cell.angle_beta   90.00
_cell.angle_gamma   90.00
#
_symmetry.space_group_name_H-M   'P 1'
#
loop_
_entity.id
_entity.type
_entity.pdbx_description
1 polymer ?
#
loop_
_entity_poly.entity_id
_entity_poly.type
_entity_poly.pdbx_seq_one_letter_code
_entity_poly.pdbx_strand_id
1 'polypeptide(L)'
;VCSSDLDHALDGCDAVMHFAAKSLVGESVEKPELYREVNVGGSKALLTRMKAHGISRMVFSSTAATYGEPKHVPISEEDEPAPKNPYGETKLAIDQMIATSGLSAISLRYFNVAGAYKSSHGWLSERHNPETHLIPNVLRATKEAPVKIFGTDWPTADGTCIRDYVHVVDLIEAHISAL
;
A
#
# COMPACT_ATOMS: atom_id res chain seq x y z
N VAL A 1 16.85 -8.11 0.77
CA VAL A 1 17.49 -7.19 -0.18
C VAL A 1 18.91 -6.96 0.27
N CYS A 2 19.88 -7.19 -0.60
CA CYS A 2 21.28 -6.96 -0.29
C CYS A 2 21.58 -5.44 -0.26
N SER A 3 22.42 -4.99 0.67
CA SER A 3 22.79 -3.56 0.74
C SER A 3 23.50 -3.06 -0.52
N SER A 4 24.29 -3.92 -1.18
CA SER A 4 24.94 -3.59 -2.45
C SER A 4 23.96 -3.33 -3.59
N ASP A 5 22.83 -4.02 -3.62
CA ASP A 5 21.79 -3.82 -4.65
C ASP A 5 21.10 -2.48 -4.47
N LEU A 6 20.84 -2.10 -3.21
CA LEU A 6 20.29 -0.78 -2.88
C LEU A 6 21.26 0.35 -3.20
N ASP A 7 22.54 0.17 -2.94
CA ASP A 7 23.56 1.17 -3.27
C ASP A 7 23.61 1.44 -4.78
N HIS A 8 23.61 0.39 -5.57
CA HIS A 8 23.60 0.52 -7.03
C HIS A 8 22.29 1.17 -7.53
N ALA A 9 21.15 0.82 -6.94
CA ALA A 9 19.85 1.39 -7.33
C ALA A 9 19.69 2.86 -6.92
N LEU A 10 20.37 3.30 -5.87
CA LEU A 10 20.28 4.68 -5.34
C LEU A 10 21.34 5.61 -5.94
N ASP A 11 22.30 5.08 -6.67
CA ASP A 11 23.35 5.89 -7.28
C ASP A 11 22.73 6.90 -8.28
N GLY A 12 23.05 8.18 -8.09
CA GLY A 12 22.54 9.27 -8.91
C GLY A 12 21.05 9.60 -8.72
N CYS A 13 20.38 9.04 -7.71
CA CYS A 13 18.99 9.36 -7.40
C CYS A 13 18.87 10.58 -6.49
N ASP A 14 17.90 11.47 -6.76
CA ASP A 14 17.58 12.64 -5.95
C ASP A 14 16.44 12.39 -4.94
N ALA A 15 15.63 11.38 -5.16
CA ALA A 15 14.45 11.05 -4.37
C ALA A 15 14.03 9.59 -4.56
N VAL A 16 13.18 9.09 -3.67
CA VAL A 16 12.68 7.71 -3.72
C VAL A 16 11.16 7.69 -3.62
N MET A 17 10.50 6.97 -4.54
CA MET A 17 9.12 6.52 -4.39
C MET A 17 9.13 5.06 -3.97
N HIS A 18 8.68 4.77 -2.75
CA HIS A 18 8.74 3.44 -2.16
C HIS A 18 7.41 2.70 -2.22
N PHE A 19 7.24 1.84 -3.22
CA PHE A 19 6.07 0.98 -3.41
C PHE A 19 6.30 -0.47 -2.96
N ALA A 20 7.56 -0.89 -2.83
CA ALA A 20 7.92 -2.29 -2.62
C ALA A 20 7.49 -2.78 -1.24
N ALA A 21 6.55 -3.72 -1.20
CA ALA A 21 6.09 -4.39 0.02
C ALA A 21 5.32 -5.67 -0.34
N LYS A 22 5.18 -6.56 0.65
CA LYS A 22 4.13 -7.57 0.65
C LYS A 22 2.81 -6.91 1.08
N SER A 23 1.69 -7.19 0.38
CA SER A 23 0.44 -6.42 0.53
C SER A 23 -0.81 -7.27 0.79
N LEU A 24 -0.73 -8.60 0.78
CA LEU A 24 -1.88 -9.48 0.96
C LEU A 24 -2.23 -9.61 2.46
N VAL A 25 -3.36 -9.03 2.86
CA VAL A 25 -3.81 -9.03 4.26
C VAL A 25 -3.96 -10.46 4.80
N GLY A 26 -4.57 -11.38 4.05
CA GLY A 26 -4.72 -12.78 4.47
C GLY A 26 -3.37 -13.46 4.71
N GLU A 27 -2.41 -13.34 3.77
CA GLU A 27 -1.06 -13.89 3.95
C GLU A 27 -0.34 -13.27 5.16
N SER A 28 -0.59 -11.99 5.46
CA SER A 28 0.04 -11.33 6.60
C SER A 28 -0.38 -11.95 7.95
N VAL A 29 -1.61 -12.43 8.04
CA VAL A 29 -2.11 -13.13 9.24
C VAL A 29 -1.47 -14.51 9.39
N GLU A 30 -1.28 -15.22 8.28
CA GLU A 30 -0.65 -16.54 8.28
C GLU A 30 0.86 -16.47 8.50
N LYS A 31 1.52 -15.42 8.00
CA LYS A 31 2.99 -15.28 7.98
C LYS A 31 3.44 -13.89 8.48
N PRO A 32 3.11 -13.47 9.70
CA PRO A 32 3.38 -12.12 10.18
C PRO A 32 4.87 -11.77 10.21
N GLU A 33 5.74 -12.71 10.56
CA GLU A 33 7.19 -12.48 10.62
C GLU A 33 7.78 -12.21 9.23
N LEU A 34 7.29 -12.89 8.19
CA LEU A 34 7.70 -12.63 6.82
C LEU A 34 7.34 -11.18 6.40
N TYR A 35 6.17 -10.68 6.81
CA TYR A 35 5.76 -9.29 6.57
C TYR A 35 6.62 -8.29 7.32
N ARG A 36 6.98 -8.57 8.56
CA ARG A 36 7.90 -7.74 9.35
C ARG A 36 9.29 -7.71 8.72
N GLU A 37 9.84 -8.86 8.37
CA GLU A 37 11.15 -8.93 7.73
C GLU A 37 11.19 -8.19 6.40
N VAL A 38 10.26 -8.46 5.49
CA VAL A 38 10.25 -7.89 4.14
C VAL A 38 9.88 -6.41 4.18
N ASN A 39 8.76 -6.04 4.83
CA ASN A 39 8.26 -4.66 4.79
C ASN A 39 9.07 -3.74 5.71
N VAL A 40 9.16 -4.08 7.00
CA VAL A 40 9.85 -3.22 7.98
C VAL A 40 11.36 -3.33 7.81
N GLY A 41 11.89 -4.53 7.72
CA GLY A 41 13.33 -4.76 7.52
C GLY A 41 13.84 -4.17 6.21
N GLY A 42 13.13 -4.40 5.11
CA GLY A 42 13.46 -3.83 3.80
C GLY A 42 13.41 -2.30 3.78
N SER A 43 12.36 -1.70 4.35
CA SER A 43 12.25 -0.24 4.46
C SER A 43 13.33 0.37 5.35
N LYS A 44 13.67 -0.28 6.47
CA LYS A 44 14.79 0.16 7.33
C LYS A 44 16.11 0.15 6.59
N ALA A 45 16.38 -0.90 5.80
CA ALA A 45 17.58 -0.97 4.97
C ALA A 45 17.60 0.16 3.94
N LEU A 46 16.47 0.41 3.25
CA LEU A 46 16.34 1.50 2.29
C LEU A 46 16.61 2.88 2.93
N LEU A 47 15.98 3.20 4.05
CA LEU A 47 16.18 4.46 4.78
C LEU A 47 17.65 4.66 5.18
N THR A 48 18.30 3.59 5.62
CA THR A 48 19.73 3.61 5.97
C THR A 48 20.61 3.94 4.76
N ARG A 49 20.31 3.34 3.60
CA ARG A 49 21.08 3.59 2.37
C ARG A 49 20.77 4.95 1.76
N MET A 50 19.53 5.41 1.77
CA MET A 50 19.16 6.78 1.37
C MET A 50 20.00 7.82 2.13
N LYS A 51 20.10 7.66 3.45
CA LYS A 51 20.93 8.55 4.29
C LYS A 51 22.40 8.50 3.89
N ALA A 52 22.95 7.34 3.59
CA ALA A 52 24.34 7.17 3.15
C ALA A 52 24.62 7.84 1.79
N HIS A 53 23.62 7.86 0.90
CA HIS A 53 23.68 8.53 -0.41
C HIS A 53 23.27 10.02 -0.38
N GLY A 54 22.92 10.58 0.79
CA GLY A 54 22.46 11.96 0.91
C GLY A 54 21.08 12.25 0.32
N ILE A 55 20.29 11.21 0.05
CA ILE A 55 18.93 11.34 -0.49
C ILE A 55 17.98 11.66 0.66
N SER A 56 17.34 12.83 0.59
CA SER A 56 16.48 13.34 1.67
C SER A 56 14.99 13.36 1.34
N ARG A 57 14.59 13.10 0.10
CA ARG A 57 13.17 13.14 -0.34
C ARG A 57 12.61 11.75 -0.56
N MET A 58 11.40 11.52 -0.02
CA MET A 58 10.72 10.23 -0.14
C MET A 58 9.21 10.38 -0.23
N VAL A 59 8.59 9.61 -1.12
CA VAL A 59 7.14 9.34 -1.07
C VAL A 59 6.94 7.88 -0.75
N PHE A 60 6.17 7.60 0.29
CA PHE A 60 5.89 6.24 0.73
C PHE A 60 4.45 5.85 0.43
N SER A 61 4.30 4.73 -0.26
CA SER A 61 3.02 4.06 -0.49
C SER A 61 2.57 3.37 0.80
N SER A 62 1.88 4.11 1.68
CA SER A 62 1.29 3.60 2.91
C SER A 62 -0.09 3.01 2.67
N THR A 63 -0.96 2.95 3.66
CA THR A 63 -2.30 2.35 3.54
C THR A 63 -3.25 2.92 4.58
N ALA A 64 -4.52 3.03 4.25
CA ALA A 64 -5.59 3.30 5.20
C ALA A 64 -5.78 2.18 6.25
N ALA A 65 -5.28 0.97 5.98
CA ALA A 65 -5.30 -0.13 6.95
C ALA A 65 -4.56 0.18 8.27
N THR A 66 -3.73 1.23 8.30
CA THR A 66 -3.09 1.74 9.53
C THR A 66 -4.11 2.26 10.54
N TYR A 67 -5.27 2.78 10.10
CA TYR A 67 -6.32 3.27 10.99
C TYR A 67 -7.17 2.16 11.60
N GLY A 68 -7.17 0.96 10.97
CA GLY A 68 -8.00 -0.15 11.41
C GLY A 68 -9.49 0.14 11.25
N GLU A 69 -10.26 -0.07 12.31
CA GLU A 69 -11.70 0.15 12.33
C GLU A 69 -11.99 1.58 12.82
N PRO A 70 -12.47 2.48 11.95
CA PRO A 70 -12.62 3.88 12.29
C PRO A 70 -13.77 4.10 13.28
N LYS A 71 -13.59 5.04 14.20
CA LYS A 71 -14.63 5.47 15.15
C LYS A 71 -15.70 6.34 14.48
N HIS A 72 -15.31 7.02 13.42
CA HIS A 72 -16.21 7.90 12.61
C HIS A 72 -15.73 7.92 11.15
N VAL A 73 -16.61 8.32 10.26
CA VAL A 73 -16.30 8.52 8.83
C VAL A 73 -16.78 9.92 8.40
N PRO A 74 -16.07 10.61 7.52
CA PRO A 74 -14.79 10.20 6.92
C PRO A 74 -13.63 10.12 7.93
N ILE A 75 -12.65 9.23 7.67
CA ILE A 75 -11.44 9.10 8.48
C ILE A 75 -10.60 10.35 8.32
N SER A 76 -10.12 10.91 9.43
CA SER A 76 -9.18 12.02 9.44
C SER A 76 -7.73 11.53 9.52
N GLU A 77 -6.80 12.32 8.97
CA GLU A 77 -5.35 12.04 9.12
C GLU A 77 -4.88 12.16 10.58
N GLU A 78 -5.65 12.87 11.41
CA GLU A 78 -5.40 13.03 12.85
C GLU A 78 -5.94 11.86 13.69
N ASP A 79 -6.72 10.94 13.09
CA ASP A 79 -7.25 9.78 13.80
C ASP A 79 -6.11 8.87 14.25
N GLU A 80 -6.24 8.36 15.48
CA GLU A 80 -5.24 7.49 16.07
C GLU A 80 -5.12 6.17 15.29
N PRO A 81 -3.94 5.81 14.78
CA PRO A 81 -3.74 4.55 14.09
C PRO A 81 -3.94 3.35 15.01
N ALA A 82 -4.78 2.39 14.59
CA ALA A 82 -5.10 1.18 15.33
C ALA A 82 -5.24 -0.02 14.37
N PRO A 83 -4.18 -0.45 13.69
CA PRO A 83 -4.25 -1.49 12.67
C PRO A 83 -4.78 -2.81 13.26
N LYS A 84 -5.56 -3.55 12.47
CA LYS A 84 -6.22 -4.81 12.88
C LYS A 84 -5.57 -6.05 12.25
N ASN A 85 -4.49 -5.88 11.52
CA ASN A 85 -3.78 -6.99 10.88
C ASN A 85 -2.28 -6.68 10.75
N PRO A 86 -1.43 -7.72 10.62
CA PRO A 86 0.01 -7.55 10.55
C PRO A 86 0.48 -6.70 9.36
N TYR A 87 -0.23 -6.72 8.22
CA TYR A 87 0.10 -5.84 7.11
C TYR A 87 -0.03 -4.36 7.51
N GLY A 88 -1.17 -3.95 8.10
CA GLY A 88 -1.37 -2.59 8.60
C GLY A 88 -0.35 -2.20 9.68
N GLU A 89 -0.01 -3.12 10.59
CA GLU A 89 1.04 -2.91 11.60
C GLU A 89 2.41 -2.63 10.96
N THR A 90 2.78 -3.39 9.92
CA THR A 90 4.07 -3.16 9.24
C THR A 90 4.11 -1.81 8.52
N LYS A 91 3.00 -1.40 7.90
CA LYS A 91 2.91 -0.08 7.24
C LYS A 91 2.97 1.06 8.24
N LEU A 92 2.27 0.94 9.38
CA LEU A 92 2.35 1.92 10.48
C LEU A 92 3.78 2.02 11.06
N ALA A 93 4.45 0.89 11.25
CA ALA A 93 5.84 0.90 11.73
C ALA A 93 6.78 1.63 10.77
N ILE A 94 6.56 1.50 9.45
CA ILE A 94 7.32 2.24 8.44
C ILE A 94 6.98 3.73 8.47
N ASP A 95 5.70 4.12 8.56
CA ASP A 95 5.28 5.52 8.73
C ASP A 95 6.01 6.17 9.93
N GLN A 96 6.08 5.47 11.06
CA GLN A 96 6.77 5.94 12.27
C GLN A 96 8.29 6.06 12.07
N MET A 97 8.92 5.11 11.38
CA MET A 97 10.35 5.20 11.05
C MET A 97 10.62 6.39 10.14
N ILE A 98 9.79 6.64 9.14
CA ILE A 98 9.91 7.79 8.24
C ILE A 98 9.76 9.09 9.01
N ALA A 99 8.74 9.21 9.86
CA ALA A 99 8.48 10.42 10.66
C ALA A 99 9.67 10.80 11.59
N THR A 100 10.45 9.82 12.03
CA THR A 100 11.63 10.03 12.90
C THR A 100 12.96 10.03 12.15
N SER A 101 12.96 9.82 10.82
CA SER A 101 14.17 9.66 10.01
C SER A 101 14.91 10.98 9.73
N GLY A 102 14.21 12.13 9.80
CA GLY A 102 14.69 13.43 9.35
C GLY A 102 14.58 13.67 7.84
N LEU A 103 13.93 12.78 7.10
CA LEU A 103 13.66 12.96 5.68
C LEU A 103 12.52 13.96 5.44
N SER A 104 12.56 14.65 4.30
CA SER A 104 11.39 15.32 3.73
C SER A 104 10.53 14.27 3.02
N ALA A 105 9.53 13.75 3.72
CA ALA A 105 8.78 12.60 3.23
C ALA A 105 7.27 12.76 3.40
N ILE A 106 6.52 12.16 2.47
CA ILE A 106 5.06 12.06 2.50
C ILE A 106 4.67 10.59 2.45
N SER A 107 3.81 10.17 3.41
CA SER A 107 3.19 8.85 3.42
C SER A 107 1.76 8.96 2.89
N LEU A 108 1.48 8.38 1.73
CA LEU A 108 0.15 8.38 1.15
C LEU A 108 -0.63 7.16 1.68
N ARG A 109 -1.65 7.41 2.51
CA ARG A 109 -2.53 6.40 3.11
C ARG A 109 -3.81 6.27 2.31
N TYR A 110 -3.80 5.45 1.29
CA TYR A 110 -4.96 5.23 0.43
C TYR A 110 -5.63 3.89 0.70
N PHE A 111 -6.86 3.75 0.22
CA PHE A 111 -7.69 2.56 0.34
C PHE A 111 -7.43 1.61 -0.84
N ASN A 112 -8.45 1.28 -1.62
CA ASN A 112 -8.34 0.33 -2.71
C ASN A 112 -8.00 1.06 -4.01
N VAL A 113 -6.98 0.61 -4.70
CA VAL A 113 -6.61 1.15 -6.00
C VAL A 113 -7.31 0.34 -7.09
N ALA A 114 -7.85 1.01 -8.08
CA ALA A 114 -8.52 0.37 -9.21
C ALA A 114 -8.21 1.08 -10.52
N GLY A 115 -8.54 0.43 -11.63
CA GLY A 115 -8.39 1.00 -12.95
C GLY A 115 -7.20 0.49 -13.72
N ALA A 116 -7.06 1.02 -14.93
CA ALA A 116 -5.99 0.70 -15.84
C ALA A 116 -5.54 1.96 -16.59
N TYR A 117 -4.30 1.98 -17.04
CA TYR A 117 -3.73 3.08 -17.82
C TYR A 117 -3.41 2.62 -19.23
N LYS A 118 -3.82 3.41 -20.23
CA LYS A 118 -3.49 3.16 -21.63
C LYS A 118 -2.22 3.92 -21.99
N SER A 119 -1.10 3.22 -22.11
CA SER A 119 0.16 3.76 -22.58
C SER A 119 0.30 3.64 -24.10
N SER A 120 1.36 4.21 -24.66
CA SER A 120 1.75 4.00 -26.06
C SER A 120 2.09 2.55 -26.41
N HIS A 121 2.43 1.72 -25.38
CA HIS A 121 2.81 0.31 -25.52
C HIS A 121 1.68 -0.64 -25.16
N GLY A 122 0.46 -0.14 -24.89
CA GLY A 122 -0.71 -0.94 -24.51
C GLY A 122 -1.24 -0.62 -23.12
N TRP A 123 -2.13 -1.48 -22.64
CA TRP A 123 -2.75 -1.32 -21.34
C TRP A 123 -1.86 -1.81 -20.21
N LEU A 124 -1.69 -0.98 -19.19
CA LEU A 124 -1.11 -1.33 -17.90
C LEU A 124 -2.24 -1.51 -16.89
N SER A 125 -2.34 -2.68 -16.31
CA SER A 125 -3.39 -3.04 -15.35
C SER A 125 -2.86 -3.99 -14.30
N GLU A 126 -3.66 -4.20 -13.27
CA GLU A 126 -3.41 -5.17 -12.22
C GLU A 126 -3.26 -6.60 -12.78
N ARG A 127 -2.31 -7.37 -12.23
CA ARG A 127 -1.96 -8.73 -12.68
C ARG A 127 -1.72 -9.69 -11.52
N HIS A 128 -2.54 -9.59 -10.47
CA HIS A 128 -2.43 -10.53 -9.35
C HIS A 128 -2.80 -11.95 -9.74
N ASN A 129 -2.05 -12.92 -9.21
CA ASN A 129 -2.34 -14.34 -9.35
C ASN A 129 -1.99 -15.06 -8.03
N PRO A 130 -2.98 -15.59 -7.27
CA PRO A 130 -4.42 -15.49 -7.54
C PRO A 130 -4.97 -14.07 -7.38
N GLU A 131 -6.03 -13.75 -8.13
CA GLU A 131 -6.73 -12.46 -8.01
C GLU A 131 -7.67 -12.48 -6.81
N THR A 132 -7.54 -11.47 -5.96
CA THR A 132 -8.34 -11.34 -4.72
C THR A 132 -9.17 -10.06 -4.64
N HIS A 133 -8.95 -9.12 -5.57
CA HIS A 133 -9.61 -7.82 -5.54
C HIS A 133 -10.99 -7.85 -6.20
N LEU A 134 -11.92 -7.07 -5.66
CA LEU A 134 -13.32 -7.08 -6.06
C LEU A 134 -13.51 -6.74 -7.53
N ILE A 135 -12.99 -5.60 -8.00
CA ILE A 135 -13.25 -5.10 -9.35
C ILE A 135 -12.77 -6.07 -10.44
N PRO A 136 -11.52 -6.57 -10.43
CA PRO A 136 -11.10 -7.58 -11.39
C PRO A 136 -11.92 -8.86 -11.33
N ASN A 137 -12.31 -9.32 -10.14
CA ASN A 137 -13.16 -10.51 -9.99
C ASN A 137 -14.56 -10.28 -10.55
N VAL A 138 -15.17 -9.12 -10.35
CA VAL A 138 -16.46 -8.76 -10.94
C VAL A 138 -16.37 -8.74 -12.47
N LEU A 139 -15.31 -8.15 -13.04
CA LEU A 139 -15.12 -8.06 -14.47
C LEU A 139 -14.89 -9.43 -15.15
N ARG A 140 -14.38 -10.41 -14.41
CA ARG A 140 -14.13 -11.79 -14.88
C ARG A 140 -15.28 -12.74 -14.59
N ALA A 141 -16.27 -12.30 -13.82
CA ALA A 141 -17.38 -13.17 -13.39
C ALA A 141 -18.24 -13.66 -14.57
N THR A 142 -18.64 -14.91 -14.51
CA THR A 142 -19.60 -15.53 -15.43
C THR A 142 -20.70 -16.24 -14.65
N LYS A 143 -21.69 -16.79 -15.33
CA LYS A 143 -22.73 -17.62 -14.67
C LYS A 143 -22.14 -18.89 -14.04
N GLU A 144 -21.10 -19.44 -14.66
CA GLU A 144 -20.40 -20.66 -14.22
C GLU A 144 -19.38 -20.37 -13.11
N ALA A 145 -18.86 -19.12 -13.07
CA ALA A 145 -17.89 -18.64 -12.07
C ALA A 145 -18.34 -17.28 -11.51
N PRO A 146 -19.38 -17.26 -10.67
CA PRO A 146 -19.91 -16.01 -10.12
C PRO A 146 -18.98 -15.40 -9.07
N VAL A 147 -19.10 -14.09 -8.86
CA VAL A 147 -18.46 -13.41 -7.73
C VAL A 147 -18.96 -13.98 -6.42
N LYS A 148 -18.04 -14.22 -5.49
CA LYS A 148 -18.37 -14.66 -4.13
C LYS A 148 -18.53 -13.44 -3.22
N ILE A 149 -19.64 -13.39 -2.49
CA ILE A 149 -19.87 -12.40 -1.43
C ILE A 149 -19.52 -13.09 -0.09
N PHE A 150 -18.54 -12.51 0.62
CA PHE A 150 -18.07 -13.04 1.90
C PHE A 150 -18.71 -12.29 3.06
N GLY A 151 -19.95 -12.69 3.40
CA GLY A 151 -20.74 -12.09 4.46
C GLY A 151 -21.75 -11.04 3.96
N THR A 152 -22.90 -11.01 4.61
CA THR A 152 -24.03 -10.10 4.34
C THR A 152 -24.61 -9.55 5.63
N ASP A 153 -23.84 -9.59 6.72
CA ASP A 153 -24.23 -9.28 8.08
C ASP A 153 -23.45 -8.07 8.66
N TRP A 154 -22.79 -7.31 7.80
CA TRP A 154 -22.16 -6.06 8.21
C TRP A 154 -23.22 -5.00 8.60
N PRO A 155 -22.91 -4.11 9.57
CA PRO A 155 -23.82 -3.04 9.99
C PRO A 155 -23.87 -1.89 8.96
N THR A 156 -24.26 -2.21 7.73
CA THR A 156 -24.37 -1.33 6.56
C THR A 156 -25.73 -1.46 5.92
N ALA A 157 -26.12 -0.54 5.05
CA ALA A 157 -27.45 -0.51 4.46
C ALA A 157 -27.83 -1.79 3.69
N ASP A 158 -26.85 -2.45 3.07
CA ASP A 158 -27.05 -3.68 2.28
C ASP A 158 -26.42 -4.93 2.90
N GLY A 159 -25.85 -4.80 4.11
CA GLY A 159 -25.17 -5.88 4.81
C GLY A 159 -23.78 -6.22 4.26
N THR A 160 -23.28 -5.51 3.25
CA THR A 160 -21.93 -5.70 2.71
C THR A 160 -20.94 -4.67 3.26
N CYS A 161 -19.66 -4.93 3.10
CA CYS A 161 -18.63 -4.00 3.58
C CYS A 161 -18.49 -2.78 2.65
N ILE A 162 -18.44 -1.58 3.23
CA ILE A 162 -18.16 -0.33 2.51
C ILE A 162 -16.66 -0.29 2.16
N ARG A 163 -16.34 0.12 0.93
CA ARG A 163 -14.96 0.30 0.45
C ARG A 163 -14.84 1.60 -0.32
N ASP A 164 -13.72 2.27 -0.13
CA ASP A 164 -13.33 3.44 -0.90
C ASP A 164 -12.33 3.04 -2.01
N TYR A 165 -12.43 3.71 -3.16
CA TYR A 165 -11.60 3.43 -4.34
C TYR A 165 -11.00 4.70 -4.90
N VAL A 166 -9.73 4.61 -5.31
CA VAL A 166 -9.03 5.64 -6.06
C VAL A 166 -8.57 5.07 -7.39
N HIS A 167 -8.69 5.85 -8.46
CA HIS A 167 -8.18 5.41 -9.75
C HIS A 167 -6.65 5.43 -9.78
N VAL A 168 -6.04 4.41 -10.40
CA VAL A 168 -4.57 4.25 -10.40
C VAL A 168 -3.85 5.47 -10.97
N VAL A 169 -4.41 6.16 -11.97
CA VAL A 169 -3.81 7.36 -12.57
C VAL A 169 -3.80 8.51 -11.56
N ASP A 170 -4.94 8.76 -10.89
CA ASP A 170 -5.04 9.83 -9.88
C ASP A 170 -4.06 9.58 -8.72
N LEU A 171 -3.91 8.32 -8.31
CA LEU A 171 -2.94 7.95 -7.28
C LEU A 171 -1.49 8.18 -7.73
N ILE A 172 -1.15 7.86 -8.98
CA ILE A 172 0.18 8.11 -9.53
C ILE A 172 0.47 9.62 -9.60
N GLU A 173 -0.50 10.42 -10.04
CA GLU A 173 -0.38 11.89 -10.07
C GLU A 173 -0.18 12.45 -8.65
N ALA A 174 -0.88 11.91 -7.65
CA ALA A 174 -0.67 12.25 -6.25
C ALA A 174 0.77 11.92 -5.77
N HIS A 175 1.31 10.76 -6.15
CA HIS A 175 2.70 10.40 -5.83
C HIS A 175 3.71 11.35 -6.48
N ILE A 176 3.50 11.72 -7.74
CA ILE A 176 4.36 12.66 -8.48
C ILE A 176 4.29 14.05 -7.82
N SER A 177 3.09 14.50 -7.45
CA SER A 177 2.89 15.80 -6.80
C SER A 177 3.48 15.86 -5.39
N ALA A 178 3.59 14.73 -4.71
CA ALA A 178 4.15 14.60 -3.38
C ALA A 178 5.70 14.52 -3.37
N LEU A 179 6.34 14.31 -4.52
CA LEU A 179 7.80 14.20 -4.68
C LEU A 179 8.47 15.56 -4.77
#